data_4f64213c4672f2afb104e181d5220b2c
#
_entry.id   4f64213c4672f2afb104e181d5220b2c
#
_cell.length_a   1.000
_cell.length_b   1.000
_cell.length_c   1.000
_cell.angle_alpha   90.00
_cell.angle_beta   90.00
_cell.angle_gamma   90.00
#
_symmetry.space_group_name_H-M   'P 1'
#
loop_
_entity.id
_entity.type
_entity.pdbx_description
1 polymer ?
#
loop_
_entity_poly.entity_id
_entity_poly.type
_entity_poly.pdbx_seq_one_letter_code
_entity_poly.pdbx_strand_id
1 'polypeptide(L)'
;MDIKIKQAKLWLIAACLAICGVNVFTACSTGNDDNAAHNQQHYQYLYAAEEREIVTKEQREEYAPYAWRLEFENKTGMPLNWRTSMSEFVERDLLNGYDPDYEPSRKGLDQLNASASSDFSALQLDTLVKEIRKLHSGPITIVDLRNETHGLINGNHVSIYGKQNWANIGLSHETIIAEESELIHNTLGQQLSTVILGSANGYQSSDSIKIDVTTAETEAEACAKRGLGYVRLTVLDHCFTDPRSLDDFIAFVQQLPADTWLHFHCLAGRGRTTMYLVFYDFMRNPDVSEKDVIYRHYKLGGNFMYYQGDKPNEAPFKVPLAKEKAEMIPLVYKYIQENQAKGFRMSWAQWKTHVAGRP
;
A
#
# COMPACT_ATOMS: atom_id res chain seq x y z
N MET A 1 37.47 -19.84 -14.16
CA MET A 1 37.63 -18.80 -13.11
C MET A 1 36.30 -18.13 -12.74
N ASP A 2 35.19 -18.44 -13.44
CA ASP A 2 33.91 -17.72 -13.30
C ASP A 2 32.88 -18.33 -12.34
N ILE A 3 33.05 -19.60 -11.91
CA ILE A 3 32.11 -20.27 -11.01
C ILE A 3 32.29 -19.87 -9.53
N LYS A 4 33.52 -19.57 -9.13
CA LYS A 4 33.79 -19.16 -7.74
C LYS A 4 33.35 -17.72 -7.40
N ILE A 5 33.22 -16.86 -8.38
CA ILE A 5 32.77 -15.46 -8.18
C ILE A 5 31.26 -15.41 -7.98
N LYS A 6 30.48 -16.27 -8.64
CA LYS A 6 29.03 -16.33 -8.44
C LYS A 6 28.63 -16.86 -7.06
N GLN A 7 29.36 -17.83 -6.53
CA GLN A 7 29.07 -18.34 -5.17
C GLN A 7 29.44 -17.36 -4.07
N ALA A 8 30.50 -16.56 -4.24
CA ALA A 8 30.85 -15.51 -3.28
C ALA A 8 29.81 -14.38 -3.22
N LYS A 9 29.18 -14.02 -4.34
CA LYS A 9 28.10 -13.01 -4.37
C LYS A 9 26.83 -13.50 -3.65
N LEU A 10 26.46 -14.77 -3.80
CA LEU A 10 25.30 -15.32 -3.08
C LEU A 10 25.48 -15.34 -1.56
N TRP A 11 26.69 -15.59 -1.07
CA TRP A 11 26.99 -15.60 0.38
C TRP A 11 27.04 -14.19 0.98
N LEU A 12 27.44 -13.17 0.23
CA LEU A 12 27.39 -11.78 0.70
C LEU A 12 25.95 -11.25 0.84
N ILE A 13 25.04 -11.64 -0.06
CA ILE A 13 23.63 -11.26 0.02
C ILE A 13 22.98 -11.90 1.26
N ALA A 14 23.27 -13.16 1.56
CA ALA A 14 22.76 -13.82 2.76
C ALA A 14 23.33 -13.23 4.06
N ALA A 15 24.57 -12.74 4.07
CA ALA A 15 25.18 -12.15 5.26
C ALA A 15 24.71 -10.71 5.54
N CYS A 16 24.37 -9.93 4.51
CA CYS A 16 23.82 -8.57 4.70
C CYS A 16 22.38 -8.59 5.24
N LEU A 17 21.60 -9.61 4.92
CA LEU A 17 20.25 -9.80 5.46
C LEU A 17 20.23 -10.18 6.95
N ALA A 18 21.34 -10.72 7.48
CA ALA A 18 21.46 -11.11 8.88
C ALA A 18 21.93 -9.97 9.82
N ILE A 19 22.45 -8.86 9.29
CA ILE A 19 23.04 -7.76 10.07
C ILE A 19 22.13 -6.54 10.17
N CYS A 20 21.27 -6.32 9.19
CA CYS A 20 20.18 -5.34 9.30
C CYS A 20 18.97 -6.06 9.87
N GLY A 21 18.62 -5.85 11.15
CA GLY A 21 17.43 -6.39 11.80
C GLY A 21 16.12 -5.87 11.16
N VAL A 22 16.01 -5.98 9.86
CA VAL A 22 14.78 -5.82 9.12
C VAL A 22 14.00 -7.09 9.37
N ASN A 23 13.04 -7.04 10.30
CA ASN A 23 11.97 -8.00 10.35
C ASN A 23 11.17 -7.88 9.04
N VAL A 24 11.73 -8.42 7.95
CA VAL A 24 10.87 -9.04 6.96
C VAL A 24 10.15 -10.10 7.78
N PHE A 25 8.86 -10.00 7.97
CA PHE A 25 8.04 -11.05 8.58
C PHE A 25 8.11 -12.29 7.71
N THR A 26 9.24 -12.97 7.71
CA THR A 26 9.28 -14.40 7.61
C THR A 26 8.73 -14.87 8.94
N ALA A 27 7.55 -15.44 8.93
CA ALA A 27 6.95 -16.08 10.07
C ALA A 27 7.92 -17.11 10.65
N CYS A 28 8.77 -16.70 11.61
CA CYS A 28 9.43 -17.62 12.52
C CYS A 28 8.42 -17.94 13.62
N SER A 29 7.55 -18.91 13.34
CA SER A 29 6.83 -19.60 14.40
C SER A 29 7.78 -20.58 15.06
N THR A 30 8.21 -20.28 16.28
CA THR A 30 8.66 -21.33 17.21
C THR A 30 7.41 -22.05 17.71
N GLY A 31 6.97 -23.05 16.98
CA GLY A 31 5.81 -23.87 17.36
C GLY A 31 5.26 -24.63 16.18
N ASN A 32 5.63 -25.88 16.03
CA ASN A 32 5.21 -26.90 15.08
C ASN A 32 5.48 -26.57 13.60
N ASP A 33 6.59 -27.13 13.10
CA ASP A 33 7.05 -27.08 11.70
C ASP A 33 5.99 -27.52 10.67
N ASP A 34 5.03 -28.34 11.06
CA ASP A 34 3.93 -28.80 10.20
C ASP A 34 2.97 -27.69 9.77
N ASN A 35 2.78 -26.66 10.60
CA ASN A 35 1.91 -25.52 10.27
C ASN A 35 2.61 -24.51 9.33
N ALA A 36 3.92 -24.33 9.44
CA ALA A 36 4.68 -23.43 8.57
C ALA A 36 4.80 -24.00 7.15
N ALA A 37 5.07 -25.31 7.03
CA ALA A 37 5.09 -26.01 5.75
C ALA A 37 3.69 -26.06 5.09
N HIS A 38 2.64 -26.22 5.88
CA HIS A 38 1.26 -26.20 5.41
C HIS A 38 0.83 -24.81 4.93
N ASN A 39 1.24 -23.75 5.63
CA ASN A 39 1.00 -22.37 5.21
C ASN A 39 1.77 -22.01 3.93
N GLN A 40 3.06 -22.37 3.81
CA GLN A 40 3.81 -22.13 2.58
C GLN A 40 3.25 -22.89 1.38
N GLN A 41 2.85 -24.16 1.55
CA GLN A 41 2.18 -24.94 0.51
C GLN A 41 0.80 -24.36 0.16
N HIS A 42 0.08 -23.83 1.15
CA HIS A 42 -1.21 -23.20 0.96
C HIS A 42 -1.09 -21.89 0.15
N TYR A 43 -0.12 -21.05 0.46
CA TYR A 43 0.19 -19.86 -0.34
C TYR A 43 0.63 -20.20 -1.76
N GLN A 44 1.52 -21.16 -1.98
CA GLN A 44 1.92 -21.60 -3.32
C GLN A 44 0.75 -22.10 -4.17
N TYR A 45 -0.21 -22.81 -3.58
CA TYR A 45 -1.41 -23.28 -4.29
C TYR A 45 -2.34 -22.15 -4.72
N LEU A 46 -2.41 -21.06 -3.96
CA LEU A 46 -3.23 -19.89 -4.26
C LEU A 46 -2.71 -19.09 -5.45
N TYR A 47 -1.40 -19.04 -5.62
CA TYR A 47 -0.76 -18.32 -6.72
C TYR A 47 -0.86 -19.02 -8.07
N ALA A 48 -0.93 -20.35 -8.07
CA ALA A 48 -1.08 -21.13 -9.30
C ALA A 48 -2.49 -21.00 -9.92
N ALA A 49 -3.49 -20.56 -9.16
CA ALA A 49 -4.87 -20.49 -9.63
C ALA A 49 -5.33 -19.09 -10.11
N GLU A 50 -4.57 -18.03 -9.81
CA GLU A 50 -4.86 -16.67 -10.26
C GLU A 50 -3.59 -16.00 -10.83
N GLU A 51 -2.98 -16.60 -11.83
CA GLU A 51 -2.15 -15.83 -12.75
C GLU A 51 -3.08 -14.80 -13.40
N ARG A 52 -3.15 -13.58 -12.84
CA ARG A 52 -3.39 -12.42 -13.70
C ARG A 52 -2.39 -12.61 -14.84
N GLU A 53 -2.86 -12.58 -16.08
CA GLU A 53 -1.99 -12.70 -17.25
C GLU A 53 -0.67 -12.04 -16.95
N ILE A 54 0.40 -12.86 -16.89
CA ILE A 54 1.74 -12.35 -16.62
C ILE A 54 1.98 -11.28 -17.66
N VAL A 55 2.00 -10.02 -17.23
CA VAL A 55 2.22 -8.91 -18.15
C VAL A 55 3.59 -9.12 -18.76
N THR A 56 3.65 -9.44 -20.03
CA THR A 56 4.91 -9.72 -20.74
C THR A 56 5.79 -8.46 -20.71
N LYS A 57 7.08 -8.63 -21.01
CA LYS A 57 8.00 -7.50 -21.12
C LYS A 57 7.48 -6.47 -22.13
N GLU A 58 6.91 -6.95 -23.24
CA GLU A 58 6.35 -6.12 -24.31
C GLU A 58 5.12 -5.35 -23.81
N GLN A 59 4.25 -5.99 -23.04
CA GLN A 59 3.10 -5.32 -22.41
C GLN A 59 3.53 -4.27 -21.39
N ARG A 60 4.63 -4.48 -20.65
CA ARG A 60 5.19 -3.45 -19.75
C ARG A 60 5.72 -2.24 -20.53
N GLU A 61 6.29 -2.44 -21.72
CA GLU A 61 6.77 -1.36 -22.59
C GLU A 61 5.65 -0.39 -23.01
N GLU A 62 4.40 -0.81 -22.98
CA GLU A 62 3.23 0.07 -23.19
C GLU A 62 3.17 1.22 -22.15
N TYR A 63 3.71 1.02 -20.96
CA TYR A 63 3.73 2.01 -19.87
C TYR A 63 5.01 2.86 -19.84
N ALA A 64 5.91 2.65 -20.78
CA ALA A 64 7.09 3.48 -20.97
C ALA A 64 6.72 4.86 -21.58
N PRO A 65 7.61 5.85 -21.54
CA PRO A 65 8.94 5.80 -20.93
C PRO A 65 8.86 5.86 -19.40
N TYR A 66 9.88 5.27 -18.75
CA TYR A 66 10.02 5.35 -17.30
C TYR A 66 10.94 6.50 -16.92
N ALA A 67 10.60 7.21 -15.85
CA ALA A 67 11.39 8.33 -15.38
C ALA A 67 11.40 8.41 -13.86
N TRP A 68 12.51 8.83 -13.29
CA TRP A 68 12.53 9.26 -11.91
C TRP A 68 11.68 10.50 -11.76
N ARG A 69 10.77 10.48 -10.79
CA ARG A 69 9.87 11.56 -10.46
C ARG A 69 10.13 12.06 -9.05
N LEU A 70 10.31 13.36 -8.91
CA LEU A 70 10.30 14.03 -7.61
C LEU A 70 8.83 14.17 -7.17
N GLU A 71 8.46 13.48 -6.09
CA GLU A 71 7.11 13.51 -5.54
C GLU A 71 6.94 14.59 -4.49
N PHE A 72 7.84 14.59 -3.51
CA PHE A 72 7.83 15.55 -2.41
C PHE A 72 9.26 15.99 -2.07
N GLU A 73 9.45 17.31 -2.04
CA GLU A 73 10.69 17.88 -1.53
C GLU A 73 10.85 17.62 -0.03
N ASN A 74 12.10 17.50 0.44
CA ASN A 74 12.40 17.32 1.85
C ASN A 74 12.17 18.59 2.65
N LYS A 75 10.94 18.80 3.08
CA LYS A 75 10.53 19.95 3.88
C LYS A 75 9.62 19.55 5.04
N THR A 76 9.58 20.37 6.07
CA THR A 76 8.70 20.16 7.22
C THR A 76 7.25 20.40 6.85
N GLY A 77 6.35 19.84 7.63
CA GLY A 77 4.91 19.96 7.48
C GLY A 77 4.23 18.60 7.44
N MET A 78 2.92 18.59 7.54
CA MET A 78 2.15 17.34 7.42
C MET A 78 2.08 16.91 5.96
N PRO A 79 2.12 15.60 5.70
CA PRO A 79 1.79 15.07 4.38
C PRO A 79 0.36 15.47 3.96
N LEU A 80 0.12 15.54 2.66
CA LEU A 80 -1.20 15.88 2.13
C LEU A 80 -2.26 14.86 2.57
N ASN A 81 -3.51 15.29 2.64
CA ASN A 81 -4.65 14.44 2.98
C ASN A 81 -4.50 13.70 4.33
N TRP A 82 -3.74 14.30 5.26
CA TRP A 82 -3.63 13.80 6.63
C TRP A 82 -4.99 13.71 7.30
N ARG A 83 -5.25 12.58 7.92
CA ARG A 83 -6.44 12.32 8.72
C ARG A 83 -6.19 11.18 9.70
N THR A 84 -6.95 11.14 10.78
CA THR A 84 -6.95 10.04 11.74
C THR A 84 -8.36 9.48 11.88
N SER A 85 -8.48 8.31 12.47
CA SER A 85 -9.78 7.74 12.85
C SER A 85 -10.55 8.61 13.86
N MET A 86 -9.83 9.49 14.57
CA MET A 86 -10.42 10.44 15.54
C MET A 86 -10.80 11.80 14.91
N SER A 87 -10.46 12.03 13.63
CA SER A 87 -10.79 13.30 12.96
C SER A 87 -12.29 13.50 12.86
N GLU A 88 -12.73 14.77 12.90
CA GLU A 88 -14.12 15.11 12.67
C GLU A 88 -14.54 14.78 11.23
N PHE A 89 -15.81 14.49 11.06
CA PHE A 89 -16.39 14.34 9.74
C PHE A 89 -16.51 15.69 9.06
N VAL A 90 -16.15 15.72 7.76
CA VAL A 90 -16.21 16.92 6.95
C VAL A 90 -17.22 16.77 5.81
N GLU A 91 -17.75 17.88 5.33
CA GLU A 91 -18.55 17.90 4.10
C GLU A 91 -17.74 17.35 2.93
N ARG A 92 -18.42 16.60 2.07
CA ARG A 92 -17.80 15.93 0.94
C ARG A 92 -18.49 16.28 -0.37
N ASP A 93 -17.75 16.09 -1.46
CA ASP A 93 -18.28 16.24 -2.82
C ASP A 93 -19.52 15.36 -3.00
N LEU A 94 -20.55 15.91 -3.66
CA LEU A 94 -21.71 15.13 -4.08
C LEU A 94 -21.31 14.23 -5.25
N LEU A 95 -21.29 12.93 -4.98
CA LEU A 95 -21.03 11.90 -5.98
C LEU A 95 -22.30 11.11 -6.22
N ASN A 96 -22.43 10.52 -7.39
CA ASN A 96 -23.55 9.63 -7.66
C ASN A 96 -23.55 8.45 -6.68
N GLY A 97 -24.72 8.18 -6.11
CA GLY A 97 -24.89 7.17 -5.06
C GLY A 97 -24.44 7.60 -3.64
N TYR A 98 -23.91 8.81 -3.48
CA TYR A 98 -23.62 9.38 -2.15
C TYR A 98 -24.83 10.15 -1.62
N ASP A 99 -25.25 9.79 -0.41
CA ASP A 99 -26.30 10.48 0.32
C ASP A 99 -25.64 11.41 1.36
N PRO A 100 -25.68 12.73 1.17
CA PRO A 100 -25.04 13.69 2.07
C PRO A 100 -25.69 13.76 3.46
N ASP A 101 -26.99 13.40 3.54
CA ASP A 101 -27.76 13.43 4.79
C ASP A 101 -27.55 12.16 5.63
N TYR A 102 -26.86 11.16 5.08
CA TYR A 102 -26.54 9.95 5.82
C TYR A 102 -25.47 10.22 6.89
N GLU A 103 -25.81 9.96 8.14
CA GLU A 103 -24.88 10.07 9.26
C GLU A 103 -24.34 8.69 9.66
N PRO A 104 -23.08 8.37 9.27
CA PRO A 104 -22.52 7.07 9.60
C PRO A 104 -22.15 6.96 11.07
N SER A 105 -22.29 5.76 11.61
CA SER A 105 -21.89 5.44 12.98
C SER A 105 -20.41 5.63 13.22
N ARG A 106 -20.05 6.25 14.35
CA ARG A 106 -18.65 6.31 14.85
C ARG A 106 -18.29 5.13 15.76
N LYS A 107 -19.19 4.14 15.96
CA LYS A 107 -18.92 2.99 16.83
C LYS A 107 -17.57 2.36 16.49
N GLY A 108 -16.66 2.33 17.47
CA GLY A 108 -15.31 1.75 17.33
C GLY A 108 -14.31 2.54 16.47
N LEU A 109 -14.73 3.61 15.80
CA LEU A 109 -13.87 4.38 14.90
C LEU A 109 -12.74 5.09 15.67
N ASP A 110 -13.06 5.76 16.78
CA ASP A 110 -12.09 6.52 17.57
C ASP A 110 -11.05 5.62 18.25
N GLN A 111 -11.35 4.33 18.42
CA GLN A 111 -10.48 3.29 18.98
C GLN A 111 -9.74 2.49 17.91
N LEU A 112 -9.86 2.86 16.63
CA LEU A 112 -9.25 2.11 15.53
C LEU A 112 -7.73 2.21 15.53
N ASN A 113 -7.15 3.23 16.20
CA ASN A 113 -5.71 3.51 16.22
C ASN A 113 -5.14 3.57 14.80
N ALA A 114 -5.75 4.39 13.96
CA ALA A 114 -5.38 4.48 12.56
C ALA A 114 -5.30 5.92 12.06
N SER A 115 -4.40 6.15 11.12
CA SER A 115 -4.27 7.41 10.39
C SER A 115 -3.91 7.16 8.93
N ALA A 116 -4.02 8.20 8.13
CA ALA A 116 -3.70 8.16 6.72
C ALA A 116 -3.18 9.49 6.18
N SER A 117 -2.35 9.42 5.16
CA SER A 117 -1.92 10.60 4.39
C SER A 117 -1.49 10.22 2.97
N SER A 118 -1.05 11.22 2.19
CA SER A 118 -0.17 10.97 1.06
C SER A 118 1.15 10.38 1.54
N ASP A 119 1.97 9.94 0.62
CA ASP A 119 3.37 9.68 0.85
C ASP A 119 4.12 10.93 1.34
N PHE A 120 5.36 10.81 1.79
CA PHE A 120 6.04 11.83 2.58
C PHE A 120 7.55 11.87 2.31
N SER A 121 8.15 13.04 2.48
CA SER A 121 9.60 13.22 2.60
C SER A 121 10.09 12.81 4.01
N ALA A 122 11.40 12.74 4.20
CA ALA A 122 11.99 12.39 5.50
C ALA A 122 11.53 13.31 6.63
N LEU A 123 11.50 14.63 6.40
CA LEU A 123 11.05 15.62 7.40
C LEU A 123 9.53 15.58 7.63
N GLN A 124 8.76 15.22 6.61
CA GLN A 124 7.33 14.99 6.77
C GLN A 124 7.05 13.73 7.58
N LEU A 125 7.83 12.65 7.41
CA LEU A 125 7.72 11.45 8.25
C LEU A 125 7.99 11.79 9.72
N ASP A 126 9.03 12.61 10.01
CA ASP A 126 9.30 13.06 11.38
C ASP A 126 8.12 13.85 11.97
N THR A 127 7.51 14.71 11.17
CA THR A 127 6.34 15.49 11.58
C THR A 127 5.13 14.59 11.84
N LEU A 128 4.87 13.66 10.94
CA LEU A 128 3.79 12.67 11.03
C LEU A 128 3.91 11.83 12.31
N VAL A 129 5.09 11.27 12.58
CA VAL A 129 5.35 10.49 13.78
C VAL A 129 5.11 11.32 15.04
N LYS A 130 5.57 12.57 15.06
CA LYS A 130 5.34 13.49 16.17
C LYS A 130 3.84 13.73 16.41
N GLU A 131 3.04 13.90 15.36
CA GLU A 131 1.60 14.09 15.51
C GLU A 131 0.90 12.81 15.98
N ILE A 132 1.29 11.64 15.49
CA ILE A 132 0.74 10.36 16.00
C ILE A 132 1.10 10.18 17.47
N ARG A 133 2.32 10.52 17.88
CA ARG A 133 2.78 10.40 19.28
C ARG A 133 2.03 11.29 20.28
N LYS A 134 1.32 12.32 19.82
CA LYS A 134 0.41 13.09 20.67
C LYS A 134 -0.89 12.32 20.99
N LEU A 135 -1.25 11.36 20.13
CA LEU A 135 -2.49 10.59 20.23
C LEU A 135 -2.25 9.19 20.79
N HIS A 136 -1.02 8.65 20.62
CA HIS A 136 -0.72 7.25 20.89
C HIS A 136 0.73 7.05 21.34
N SER A 137 0.93 6.27 22.41
CA SER A 137 2.26 5.98 23.00
C SER A 137 2.82 4.62 22.58
N GLY A 138 1.99 3.71 22.10
CA GLY A 138 2.34 2.35 21.69
C GLY A 138 3.11 2.27 20.37
N PRO A 139 3.33 1.08 19.83
CA PRO A 139 3.99 0.87 18.54
C PRO A 139 3.27 1.60 17.40
N ILE A 140 4.04 2.09 16.43
CA ILE A 140 3.52 2.67 15.18
C ILE A 140 4.07 1.83 14.04
N THR A 141 3.21 1.41 13.11
CA THR A 141 3.59 0.74 11.88
C THR A 141 3.08 1.52 10.67
N ILE A 142 3.97 1.76 9.73
CA ILE A 142 3.65 2.35 8.43
C ILE A 142 3.17 1.24 7.50
N VAL A 143 2.03 1.44 6.86
CA VAL A 143 1.44 0.54 5.86
C VAL A 143 1.52 1.21 4.50
N ASP A 144 2.54 0.84 3.76
CA ASP A 144 2.78 1.32 2.41
C ASP A 144 2.02 0.47 1.39
N LEU A 145 1.18 1.12 0.59
CA LEU A 145 0.27 0.49 -0.37
C LEU A 145 0.70 0.71 -1.83
N ARG A 146 1.95 1.10 -2.05
CA ARG A 146 2.46 1.44 -3.38
C ARG A 146 3.02 0.23 -4.10
N ASN A 147 2.63 0.04 -5.35
CA ASN A 147 3.28 -0.89 -6.28
C ASN A 147 4.57 -0.26 -6.87
N GLU A 148 4.60 1.05 -7.00
CA GLU A 148 5.66 1.81 -7.64
C GLU A 148 6.96 1.74 -6.84
N THR A 149 8.10 1.57 -7.52
CA THR A 149 9.44 1.75 -6.94
C THR A 149 9.59 3.17 -6.42
N HIS A 150 9.96 3.33 -5.15
CA HIS A 150 10.14 4.65 -4.53
C HIS A 150 11.10 4.59 -3.33
N GLY A 151 11.53 5.77 -2.89
CA GLY A 151 12.41 5.91 -1.74
C GLY A 151 12.81 7.35 -1.48
N LEU A 152 13.79 7.55 -0.62
CA LEU A 152 14.22 8.85 -0.16
C LEU A 152 15.63 9.18 -0.66
N ILE A 153 15.73 10.18 -1.52
CA ILE A 153 17.01 10.70 -2.05
C ILE A 153 17.26 12.09 -1.45
N ASN A 154 18.32 12.22 -0.65
CA ASN A 154 18.59 13.42 0.16
C ASN A 154 17.36 13.82 1.01
N GLY A 155 16.60 12.83 1.45
CA GLY A 155 15.34 13.01 2.17
C GLY A 155 14.15 13.44 1.32
N ASN A 156 14.34 13.78 0.03
CA ASN A 156 13.23 14.00 -0.90
C ASN A 156 12.60 12.66 -1.27
N HIS A 157 11.29 12.62 -1.34
CA HIS A 157 10.59 11.42 -1.82
C HIS A 157 10.61 11.37 -3.35
N VAL A 158 11.14 10.28 -3.89
CA VAL A 158 11.22 10.02 -5.33
C VAL A 158 10.59 8.68 -5.69
N SER A 159 10.11 8.54 -6.91
CA SER A 159 9.59 7.28 -7.44
C SER A 159 9.97 7.07 -8.89
N ILE A 160 9.86 5.83 -9.38
CA ILE A 160 9.89 5.55 -10.82
C ILE A 160 8.46 5.60 -11.35
N TYR A 161 8.22 6.55 -12.23
CA TYR A 161 6.94 6.73 -12.90
C TYR A 161 6.92 6.06 -14.25
N GLY A 162 5.85 5.36 -14.55
CA GLY A 162 5.43 4.94 -15.89
C GLY A 162 4.02 5.45 -16.17
N LYS A 163 3.56 5.37 -17.40
CA LYS A 163 2.20 5.77 -17.76
C LYS A 163 1.17 5.15 -16.80
N GLN A 164 0.19 5.91 -16.38
CA GLN A 164 -0.83 5.53 -15.38
C GLN A 164 -0.27 5.22 -13.98
N ASN A 165 1.01 5.48 -13.73
CA ASN A 165 1.73 5.08 -12.51
C ASN A 165 1.96 3.56 -12.40
N TRP A 166 2.08 2.85 -13.53
CA TRP A 166 2.13 1.41 -13.64
C TRP A 166 3.51 0.88 -14.07
N ALA A 167 4.59 1.52 -13.65
CA ALA A 167 5.96 1.09 -13.99
C ALA A 167 6.27 -0.37 -13.61
N ASN A 168 5.69 -0.85 -12.51
CA ASN A 168 5.91 -2.19 -11.98
C ASN A 168 4.76 -3.18 -12.27
N ILE A 169 3.87 -2.84 -13.22
CA ILE A 169 2.77 -3.76 -13.56
C ILE A 169 3.31 -5.14 -13.96
N GLY A 170 2.70 -6.19 -13.43
CA GLY A 170 3.07 -7.59 -13.71
C GLY A 170 4.32 -8.10 -13.00
N LEU A 171 5.03 -7.28 -12.21
CA LEU A 171 6.10 -7.76 -11.35
C LEU A 171 5.56 -8.37 -10.06
N SER A 172 6.24 -9.40 -9.56
CA SER A 172 5.91 -9.95 -8.24
C SER A 172 6.32 -9.00 -7.13
N HIS A 173 5.69 -9.15 -5.96
CA HIS A 173 6.03 -8.38 -4.76
C HIS A 173 7.54 -8.48 -4.43
N GLU A 174 8.08 -9.70 -4.44
CA GLU A 174 9.49 -9.96 -4.13
C GLU A 174 10.43 -9.27 -5.13
N THR A 175 10.07 -9.30 -6.41
CA THR A 175 10.84 -8.63 -7.47
C THR A 175 10.84 -7.13 -7.27
N ILE A 176 9.68 -6.53 -6.98
CA ILE A 176 9.55 -5.09 -6.74
C ILE A 176 10.43 -4.65 -5.58
N ILE A 177 10.36 -5.35 -4.44
CA ILE A 177 11.14 -4.99 -3.24
C ILE A 177 12.64 -5.14 -3.48
N ALA A 178 13.07 -6.22 -4.13
CA ALA A 178 14.48 -6.46 -4.41
C ALA A 178 15.06 -5.43 -5.38
N GLU A 179 14.37 -5.17 -6.49
CA GLU A 179 14.79 -4.19 -7.49
C GLU A 179 14.76 -2.76 -6.93
N GLU A 180 13.77 -2.41 -6.10
CA GLU A 180 13.68 -1.11 -5.45
C GLU A 180 14.90 -0.81 -4.59
N SER A 181 15.26 -1.74 -3.71
CA SER A 181 16.43 -1.57 -2.85
C SER A 181 17.70 -1.35 -3.68
N GLU A 182 17.90 -2.15 -4.72
CA GLU A 182 19.06 -1.99 -5.61
C GLU A 182 19.03 -0.65 -6.35
N LEU A 183 17.90 -0.28 -6.94
CA LEU A 183 17.76 0.96 -7.72
C LEU A 183 17.97 2.21 -6.87
N ILE A 184 17.42 2.25 -5.67
CA ILE A 184 17.57 3.38 -4.75
C ILE A 184 19.04 3.52 -4.33
N HIS A 185 19.67 2.46 -3.84
CA HIS A 185 21.05 2.54 -3.35
C HIS A 185 22.06 2.83 -4.47
N ASN A 186 21.82 2.35 -5.69
CA ASN A 186 22.67 2.62 -6.84
C ASN A 186 22.67 4.10 -7.26
N THR A 187 21.75 4.93 -6.78
CA THR A 187 21.79 6.39 -7.04
C THR A 187 22.85 7.11 -6.24
N LEU A 188 23.33 6.53 -5.14
CA LEU A 188 24.29 7.17 -4.23
C LEU A 188 25.57 7.59 -4.96
N GLY A 189 25.97 8.85 -4.78
CA GLY A 189 27.14 9.45 -5.44
C GLY A 189 26.93 9.81 -6.92
N GLN A 190 25.72 9.62 -7.45
CA GLN A 190 25.37 9.98 -8.84
C GLN A 190 24.60 11.31 -8.89
N GLN A 191 24.48 11.87 -10.09
CA GLN A 191 23.52 12.94 -10.36
C GLN A 191 22.25 12.33 -10.94
N LEU A 192 21.17 12.37 -10.15
CA LEU A 192 19.84 11.88 -10.55
C LEU A 192 19.08 12.97 -11.29
N SER A 193 18.60 12.68 -12.51
CA SER A 193 17.69 13.55 -13.23
C SER A 193 16.25 13.14 -12.94
N THR A 194 15.48 14.02 -12.31
CA THR A 194 14.08 13.78 -11.96
C THR A 194 13.17 14.68 -12.77
N VAL A 195 11.93 14.26 -12.96
CA VAL A 195 10.86 15.08 -13.56
C VAL A 195 9.84 15.47 -12.49
N ILE A 196 9.20 16.63 -12.67
CA ILE A 196 8.01 17.05 -11.95
C ILE A 196 6.84 16.91 -12.91
N LEU A 197 5.85 16.10 -12.56
CA LEU A 197 4.67 15.94 -13.40
C LEU A 197 3.60 16.96 -13.01
N GLY A 198 3.15 17.75 -13.97
CA GLY A 198 1.99 18.62 -13.81
C GLY A 198 0.72 17.79 -13.58
N SER A 199 -0.15 18.24 -12.68
CA SER A 199 -1.38 17.53 -12.27
C SER A 199 -2.42 17.39 -13.37
N ALA A 200 -2.34 18.17 -14.45
CA ALA A 200 -3.44 18.34 -15.40
C ALA A 200 -3.39 17.43 -16.64
N ASN A 201 -2.24 16.95 -17.08
CA ASN A 201 -2.13 16.40 -18.46
C ASN A 201 -1.38 15.08 -18.58
N GLY A 202 -1.45 14.21 -17.59
CA GLY A 202 -0.74 12.93 -17.73
C GLY A 202 0.76 13.16 -17.84
N TYR A 203 1.43 12.42 -18.66
CA TYR A 203 2.87 12.31 -18.75
C TYR A 203 3.58 13.51 -19.47
N GLN A 204 3.31 14.74 -19.17
CA GLN A 204 4.14 15.85 -19.65
C GLN A 204 5.01 16.37 -18.50
N SER A 205 6.32 16.08 -18.59
CA SER A 205 7.29 16.69 -17.70
C SER A 205 7.31 18.20 -17.95
N SER A 206 6.97 18.98 -16.94
CA SER A 206 7.12 20.44 -17.06
C SER A 206 8.58 20.84 -16.93
N ASP A 207 9.34 20.22 -16.03
CA ASP A 207 10.73 20.55 -15.74
C ASP A 207 11.54 19.32 -15.30
N SER A 208 12.84 19.35 -15.56
CA SER A 208 13.81 18.37 -15.08
C SER A 208 14.63 18.99 -13.96
N ILE A 209 14.64 18.35 -12.79
CA ILE A 209 15.48 18.72 -11.65
C ILE A 209 16.60 17.72 -11.52
N LYS A 210 17.83 18.22 -11.42
CA LYS A 210 19.03 17.41 -11.14
C LYS A 210 19.33 17.43 -9.66
N ILE A 211 19.52 16.25 -9.09
CA ILE A 211 19.81 16.04 -7.68
C ILE A 211 21.17 15.32 -7.59
N ASP A 212 22.16 15.97 -6.98
CA ASP A 212 23.41 15.30 -6.63
C ASP A 212 23.14 14.47 -5.37
N VAL A 213 23.23 13.14 -5.50
CA VAL A 213 22.76 12.21 -4.45
C VAL A 213 23.85 12.00 -3.40
N THR A 214 23.58 12.48 -2.20
CA THR A 214 24.47 12.31 -1.03
C THR A 214 23.93 11.29 -0.03
N THR A 215 22.62 11.05 -0.03
CA THR A 215 21.98 9.98 0.75
C THR A 215 20.88 9.32 -0.07
N ALA A 216 20.79 8.01 0.07
CA ALA A 216 19.77 7.19 -0.59
C ALA A 216 19.29 6.12 0.39
N GLU A 217 18.01 6.00 0.61
CA GLU A 217 17.41 5.02 1.52
C GLU A 217 16.02 4.60 1.03
N THR A 218 15.67 3.34 1.25
CA THR A 218 14.30 2.87 1.09
C THR A 218 13.41 3.44 2.18
N GLU A 219 12.10 3.41 1.98
CA GLU A 219 11.17 3.83 3.03
C GLU A 219 11.23 2.91 4.26
N ALA A 220 11.43 1.61 4.04
CA ALA A 220 11.64 0.65 5.12
C ALA A 220 12.82 1.04 6.03
N GLU A 221 13.95 1.45 5.44
CA GLU A 221 15.13 1.91 6.18
C GLU A 221 14.85 3.23 6.91
N ALA A 222 14.14 4.15 6.28
CA ALA A 222 13.75 5.41 6.91
C ALA A 222 12.83 5.19 8.11
N CYS A 223 11.90 4.24 8.02
CA CYS A 223 11.04 3.81 9.12
C CYS A 223 11.85 3.15 10.25
N ALA A 224 12.74 2.21 9.91
CA ALA A 224 13.57 1.51 10.88
C ALA A 224 14.47 2.46 11.68
N LYS A 225 15.07 3.47 11.04
CA LYS A 225 15.86 4.52 11.71
C LYS A 225 15.07 5.30 12.77
N ARG A 226 13.74 5.32 12.67
CA ARG A 226 12.82 6.01 13.59
C ARG A 226 12.13 5.08 14.58
N GLY A 227 12.51 3.79 14.60
CA GLY A 227 11.91 2.78 15.46
C GLY A 227 10.44 2.48 15.11
N LEU A 228 10.08 2.63 13.85
CA LEU A 228 8.74 2.33 13.32
C LEU A 228 8.71 0.92 12.74
N GLY A 229 7.56 0.24 12.86
CA GLY A 229 7.24 -0.89 12.03
C GLY A 229 6.98 -0.45 10.59
N TYR A 230 7.16 -1.37 9.65
CA TYR A 230 6.89 -1.14 8.24
C TYR A 230 6.35 -2.40 7.59
N VAL A 231 5.30 -2.27 6.81
CA VAL A 231 4.77 -3.32 5.94
C VAL A 231 4.45 -2.73 4.57
N ARG A 232 4.90 -3.41 3.52
CA ARG A 232 4.64 -3.04 2.14
C ARG A 232 3.66 -4.01 1.50
N LEU A 233 2.62 -3.47 0.88
CA LEU A 233 1.68 -4.20 0.04
C LEU A 233 1.70 -3.56 -1.35
N THR A 234 2.20 -4.28 -2.34
CA THR A 234 2.46 -3.73 -3.69
C THR A 234 1.19 -3.64 -4.53
N VAL A 235 0.26 -2.80 -4.11
CA VAL A 235 -1.05 -2.61 -4.76
C VAL A 235 -0.93 -1.67 -5.95
N LEU A 236 -1.33 -2.13 -7.13
CA LEU A 236 -1.28 -1.34 -8.36
C LEU A 236 -2.20 -0.12 -8.27
N ASP A 237 -1.71 1.05 -8.72
CA ASP A 237 -2.47 2.29 -8.59
C ASP A 237 -3.78 2.24 -9.38
N HIS A 238 -4.81 2.88 -8.83
CA HIS A 238 -6.18 2.92 -9.33
C HIS A 238 -6.96 1.60 -9.26
N CYS A 239 -6.31 0.44 -9.13
CA CYS A 239 -6.94 -0.88 -9.15
C CYS A 239 -7.59 -1.26 -7.79
N PHE A 240 -8.47 -2.25 -7.85
CA PHE A 240 -8.76 -3.07 -6.68
C PHE A 240 -7.51 -3.88 -6.32
N THR A 241 -7.40 -4.27 -5.06
CA THR A 241 -6.24 -5.03 -4.58
C THR A 241 -6.18 -6.41 -5.25
N ASP A 242 -4.97 -6.90 -5.51
CA ASP A 242 -4.76 -8.28 -5.89
C ASP A 242 -5.03 -9.22 -4.69
N PRO A 243 -5.37 -10.49 -4.94
CA PRO A 243 -5.74 -11.42 -3.88
C PRO A 243 -4.66 -11.64 -2.84
N ARG A 244 -3.39 -11.67 -3.25
CA ARG A 244 -2.26 -11.84 -2.34
C ARG A 244 -2.15 -10.67 -1.37
N SER A 245 -2.12 -9.45 -1.88
CA SER A 245 -2.02 -8.27 -1.04
C SER A 245 -3.15 -8.18 -0.02
N LEU A 246 -4.36 -8.67 -0.36
CA LEU A 246 -5.46 -8.74 0.60
C LEU A 246 -5.25 -9.83 1.65
N ASP A 247 -4.84 -11.02 1.25
CA ASP A 247 -4.58 -12.14 2.18
C ASP A 247 -3.39 -11.83 3.10
N ASP A 248 -2.31 -11.24 2.57
CA ASP A 248 -1.14 -10.79 3.34
C ASP A 248 -1.53 -9.70 4.36
N PHE A 249 -2.39 -8.77 3.96
CA PHE A 249 -2.92 -7.74 4.88
C PHE A 249 -3.75 -8.35 6.01
N ILE A 250 -4.63 -9.28 5.71
CA ILE A 250 -5.44 -9.97 6.71
C ILE A 250 -4.55 -10.73 7.69
N ALA A 251 -3.57 -11.48 7.18
CA ALA A 251 -2.62 -12.21 8.01
C ALA A 251 -1.80 -11.26 8.91
N PHE A 252 -1.36 -10.11 8.37
CA PHE A 252 -0.68 -9.07 9.12
C PHE A 252 -1.57 -8.53 10.26
N VAL A 253 -2.82 -8.17 9.96
CA VAL A 253 -3.76 -7.62 10.97
C VAL A 253 -4.08 -8.64 12.07
N GLN A 254 -4.15 -9.95 11.74
CA GLN A 254 -4.38 -11.00 12.73
C GLN A 254 -3.22 -11.14 13.72
N GLN A 255 -1.99 -10.83 13.31
CA GLN A 255 -0.79 -10.94 14.14
C GLN A 255 -0.42 -9.61 14.82
N LEU A 256 -1.14 -8.54 14.49
CA LEU A 256 -0.84 -7.21 14.98
C LEU A 256 -1.10 -7.11 16.48
N PRO A 257 -0.12 -6.63 17.30
CA PRO A 257 -0.38 -6.30 18.69
C PRO A 257 -1.54 -5.32 18.82
N ALA A 258 -2.45 -5.56 19.76
CA ALA A 258 -3.71 -4.82 19.89
C ALA A 258 -3.51 -3.31 20.08
N ASP A 259 -2.37 -2.90 20.62
CA ASP A 259 -1.99 -1.51 20.89
C ASP A 259 -1.11 -0.90 19.78
N THR A 260 -1.17 -1.38 18.55
CA THR A 260 -0.41 -0.81 17.45
C THR A 260 -1.22 0.24 16.71
N TRP A 261 -0.63 1.42 16.49
CA TRP A 261 -1.16 2.41 15.58
C TRP A 261 -0.72 2.11 14.14
N LEU A 262 -1.65 2.06 13.20
CA LEU A 262 -1.37 1.91 11.79
C LEU A 262 -1.46 3.26 11.06
N HIS A 263 -0.42 3.61 10.32
CA HIS A 263 -0.48 4.73 9.38
C HIS A 263 -0.47 4.22 7.96
N PHE A 264 -1.56 4.44 7.22
CA PHE A 264 -1.73 4.00 5.84
C PHE A 264 -1.39 5.11 4.87
N HIS A 265 -0.62 4.80 3.84
CA HIS A 265 -0.40 5.72 2.74
C HIS A 265 -0.33 5.01 1.38
N CYS A 266 -0.51 5.77 0.34
CA CYS A 266 -0.11 5.52 -1.03
C CYS A 266 0.42 6.86 -1.57
N LEU A 267 0.62 7.05 -2.86
CA LEU A 267 1.12 8.35 -3.35
C LEU A 267 0.25 9.52 -2.89
N ALA A 268 -1.05 9.49 -3.14
CA ALA A 268 -1.96 10.60 -2.81
C ALA A 268 -2.69 10.44 -1.46
N GLY A 269 -2.59 9.31 -0.79
CA GLY A 269 -3.30 9.06 0.47
C GLY A 269 -4.83 8.92 0.32
N ARG A 270 -5.33 8.65 -0.87
CA ARG A 270 -6.76 8.64 -1.16
C ARG A 270 -7.29 7.26 -1.59
N GLY A 271 -6.98 6.76 -2.80
CA GLY A 271 -7.60 5.57 -3.38
C GLY A 271 -7.28 4.28 -2.60
N ARG A 272 -6.07 3.76 -2.80
CA ARG A 272 -5.56 2.55 -2.12
C ARG A 272 -5.61 2.68 -0.60
N THR A 273 -5.24 3.86 -0.11
CA THR A 273 -5.24 4.18 1.33
C THR A 273 -6.63 4.06 1.96
N THR A 274 -7.68 4.63 1.32
CA THR A 274 -9.03 4.51 1.86
C THR A 274 -9.54 3.08 1.77
N MET A 275 -9.23 2.36 0.70
CA MET A 275 -9.62 0.97 0.53
C MET A 275 -9.10 0.09 1.68
N TYR A 276 -7.83 0.19 2.02
CA TYR A 276 -7.25 -0.60 3.11
C TYR A 276 -7.66 -0.14 4.51
N LEU A 277 -7.92 1.16 4.70
CA LEU A 277 -8.55 1.64 5.93
C LEU A 277 -9.95 1.06 6.13
N VAL A 278 -10.73 0.96 5.04
CA VAL A 278 -12.05 0.32 5.06
C VAL A 278 -11.93 -1.17 5.41
N PHE A 279 -10.96 -1.89 4.83
CA PHE A 279 -10.72 -3.30 5.17
C PHE A 279 -10.29 -3.48 6.63
N TYR A 280 -9.40 -2.62 7.12
CA TYR A 280 -8.98 -2.63 8.53
C TYR A 280 -10.15 -2.40 9.46
N ASP A 281 -11.00 -1.45 9.13
CA ASP A 281 -12.18 -1.12 9.90
C ASP A 281 -13.22 -2.25 9.89
N PHE A 282 -13.46 -2.92 8.76
CA PHE A 282 -14.29 -4.12 8.68
C PHE A 282 -13.80 -5.22 9.63
N MET A 283 -12.47 -5.41 9.73
CA MET A 283 -11.89 -6.42 10.62
C MET A 283 -11.96 -6.02 12.10
N ARG A 284 -11.80 -4.75 12.43
CA ARG A 284 -11.77 -4.25 13.81
C ARG A 284 -13.16 -3.98 14.39
N ASN A 285 -14.11 -3.67 13.53
CA ASN A 285 -15.49 -3.31 13.90
C ASN A 285 -16.52 -4.15 13.12
N PRO A 286 -16.52 -5.48 13.28
CA PRO A 286 -17.36 -6.38 12.48
C PRO A 286 -18.86 -6.17 12.68
N ASP A 287 -19.26 -5.54 13.77
CA ASP A 287 -20.68 -5.23 14.08
C ASP A 287 -21.15 -3.90 13.46
N VAL A 288 -20.28 -3.19 12.74
CA VAL A 288 -20.64 -1.95 12.05
C VAL A 288 -20.99 -2.27 10.61
N SER A 289 -22.07 -1.67 10.09
CA SER A 289 -22.51 -1.95 8.73
C SER A 289 -21.48 -1.52 7.69
N GLU A 290 -21.45 -2.22 6.57
CA GLU A 290 -20.62 -1.88 5.41
C GLU A 290 -20.82 -0.40 5.00
N LYS A 291 -22.08 0.03 4.89
CA LYS A 291 -22.43 1.40 4.51
C LYS A 291 -21.85 2.41 5.51
N ASP A 292 -21.97 2.19 6.80
CA ASP A 292 -21.38 3.04 7.83
C ASP A 292 -19.88 3.19 7.65
N VAL A 293 -19.17 2.07 7.46
CA VAL A 293 -17.72 2.09 7.30
C VAL A 293 -17.29 2.85 6.04
N ILE A 294 -17.95 2.62 4.92
CA ILE A 294 -17.62 3.32 3.66
C ILE A 294 -17.89 4.82 3.78
N TYR A 295 -19.03 5.21 4.35
CA TYR A 295 -19.41 6.60 4.53
C TYR A 295 -18.51 7.34 5.51
N ARG A 296 -18.17 6.72 6.67
CA ARG A 296 -17.30 7.37 7.65
C ARG A 296 -15.89 7.60 7.14
N HIS A 297 -15.31 6.66 6.37
CA HIS A 297 -14.00 6.87 5.74
C HIS A 297 -14.04 7.91 4.62
N TYR A 298 -15.16 8.04 3.92
CA TYR A 298 -15.35 9.15 2.99
C TYR A 298 -15.44 10.49 3.72
N LYS A 299 -16.26 10.58 4.77
CA LYS A 299 -16.42 11.80 5.60
C LYS A 299 -15.13 12.16 6.37
N LEU A 300 -14.23 11.22 6.64
CA LEU A 300 -12.88 11.51 7.16
C LEU A 300 -11.91 12.10 6.11
N GLY A 301 -12.30 12.25 4.86
CA GLY A 301 -11.45 12.83 3.80
C GLY A 301 -10.91 11.82 2.79
N GLY A 302 -11.30 10.55 2.90
CA GLY A 302 -10.95 9.50 1.94
C GLY A 302 -11.70 9.58 0.60
N ASN A 303 -11.58 8.53 -0.21
CA ASN A 303 -12.40 8.36 -1.40
C ASN A 303 -13.71 7.63 -1.07
N PHE A 304 -14.76 7.92 -1.83
CA PHE A 304 -16.02 7.20 -1.74
C PHE A 304 -15.89 5.85 -2.44
N MET A 305 -15.96 4.76 -1.66
CA MET A 305 -15.67 3.43 -2.18
C MET A 305 -16.80 2.81 -3.01
N TYR A 306 -17.99 3.41 -3.01
CA TYR A 306 -19.07 3.07 -3.97
C TYR A 306 -19.01 3.86 -5.27
N TYR A 307 -17.98 4.71 -5.46
CA TYR A 307 -17.84 5.52 -6.67
C TYR A 307 -17.66 4.67 -7.92
N GLN A 308 -18.47 4.94 -8.96
CA GLN A 308 -18.57 4.15 -10.20
C GLN A 308 -17.75 4.73 -11.38
N GLY A 309 -16.94 5.77 -11.15
CA GLY A 309 -16.15 6.37 -12.23
C GLY A 309 -16.96 7.32 -13.13
N ASP A 310 -18.03 7.92 -12.65
CA ASP A 310 -19.03 8.65 -13.43
C ASP A 310 -18.87 10.19 -13.36
N LYS A 311 -17.72 10.70 -12.89
CA LYS A 311 -17.42 12.13 -12.99
C LYS A 311 -17.26 12.56 -14.45
N PRO A 312 -17.72 13.77 -14.83
CA PRO A 312 -17.70 14.22 -16.23
C PRO A 312 -16.32 14.20 -16.90
N ASN A 313 -15.26 14.35 -16.14
CA ASN A 313 -13.88 14.40 -16.62
C ASN A 313 -13.02 13.23 -16.10
N GLU A 314 -13.64 12.11 -15.73
CA GLU A 314 -12.88 10.94 -15.30
C GLU A 314 -12.09 10.35 -16.48
N ALA A 315 -10.83 9.99 -16.24
CA ALA A 315 -10.01 9.38 -17.25
C ALA A 315 -10.62 8.02 -17.67
N PRO A 316 -10.81 7.74 -18.97
CA PRO A 316 -11.53 6.56 -19.43
C PRO A 316 -11.04 5.24 -18.84
N PHE A 317 -9.72 5.08 -18.67
CA PHE A 317 -9.14 3.85 -18.09
C PHE A 317 -9.50 3.65 -16.62
N LYS A 318 -9.85 4.71 -15.88
CA LYS A 318 -10.21 4.63 -14.44
C LYS A 318 -11.64 4.16 -14.22
N VAL A 319 -12.51 4.35 -15.21
CA VAL A 319 -13.95 4.02 -15.08
C VAL A 319 -14.18 2.54 -14.75
N PRO A 320 -13.65 1.57 -15.53
CA PRO A 320 -13.81 0.15 -15.20
C PRO A 320 -13.18 -0.22 -13.86
N LEU A 321 -12.05 0.39 -13.51
CA LEU A 321 -11.35 0.14 -12.25
C LEU A 321 -12.13 0.69 -11.02
N ALA A 322 -12.84 1.80 -11.19
CA ALA A 322 -13.70 2.34 -10.15
C ALA A 322 -14.92 1.42 -9.92
N LYS A 323 -15.54 0.94 -10.99
CA LYS A 323 -16.65 -0.02 -10.93
C LYS A 323 -16.23 -1.30 -10.24
N GLU A 324 -15.11 -1.89 -10.64
CA GLU A 324 -14.56 -3.09 -9.99
C GLU A 324 -14.41 -2.89 -8.49
N LYS A 325 -13.82 -1.77 -8.04
CA LYS A 325 -13.68 -1.49 -6.59
C LYS A 325 -15.03 -1.40 -5.88
N ALA A 326 -15.98 -0.69 -6.48
CA ALA A 326 -17.31 -0.53 -5.89
C ALA A 326 -18.07 -1.86 -5.77
N GLU A 327 -17.83 -2.80 -6.68
CA GLU A 327 -18.42 -4.15 -6.67
C GLU A 327 -17.68 -5.09 -5.70
N MET A 328 -16.34 -4.97 -5.61
CA MET A 328 -15.51 -5.90 -4.85
C MET A 328 -15.46 -5.60 -3.36
N ILE A 329 -15.52 -4.32 -2.94
CA ILE A 329 -15.44 -3.95 -1.52
C ILE A 329 -16.57 -4.54 -0.68
N PRO A 330 -17.85 -4.54 -1.12
CA PRO A 330 -18.92 -5.27 -0.45
C PRO A 330 -18.67 -6.76 -0.29
N LEU A 331 -18.02 -7.38 -1.27
CA LEU A 331 -17.66 -8.79 -1.18
C LEU A 331 -16.56 -9.03 -0.14
N VAL A 332 -15.59 -8.12 0.01
CA VAL A 332 -14.59 -8.20 1.08
C VAL A 332 -15.25 -8.09 2.45
N TYR A 333 -16.21 -7.18 2.63
CA TYR A 333 -16.99 -7.13 3.88
C TYR A 333 -17.66 -8.48 4.18
N LYS A 334 -18.36 -9.05 3.21
CA LYS A 334 -19.01 -10.35 3.35
C LYS A 334 -18.00 -11.46 3.66
N TYR A 335 -16.86 -11.48 2.98
CA TYR A 335 -15.79 -12.44 3.26
C TYR A 335 -15.28 -12.36 4.69
N ILE A 336 -15.03 -11.14 5.19
CA ILE A 336 -14.60 -10.91 6.58
C ILE A 336 -15.68 -11.40 7.55
N GLN A 337 -16.94 -11.05 7.33
CA GLN A 337 -18.06 -11.51 8.18
C GLN A 337 -18.16 -13.05 8.27
N GLU A 338 -17.96 -13.75 7.16
CA GLU A 338 -18.08 -15.20 7.11
C GLU A 338 -16.86 -15.95 7.66
N ASN A 339 -15.67 -15.32 7.64
CA ASN A 339 -14.40 -16.03 7.87
C ASN A 339 -13.62 -15.57 9.11
N GLN A 340 -13.84 -14.36 9.65
CA GLN A 340 -13.08 -13.82 10.77
C GLN A 340 -13.21 -14.71 12.02
N ALA A 341 -14.42 -15.11 12.41
CA ALA A 341 -14.64 -16.00 13.55
C ALA A 341 -14.07 -17.42 13.36
N LYS A 342 -13.75 -17.77 12.11
CA LYS A 342 -13.10 -19.04 11.73
C LYS A 342 -11.59 -18.91 11.58
N GLY A 343 -11.02 -17.74 11.90
CA GLY A 343 -9.58 -17.47 11.79
C GLY A 343 -9.09 -17.39 10.35
N PHE A 344 -9.93 -17.00 9.37
CA PHE A 344 -9.59 -16.88 7.95
C PHE A 344 -8.92 -18.13 7.36
N ARG A 345 -9.46 -19.33 7.69
CA ARG A 345 -8.95 -20.61 7.17
C ARG A 345 -9.10 -20.75 5.65
N MET A 346 -10.01 -20.00 5.06
CA MET A 346 -10.21 -19.88 3.62
C MET A 346 -9.65 -18.53 3.18
N SER A 347 -8.78 -18.51 2.19
CA SER A 347 -8.26 -17.26 1.64
C SER A 347 -9.35 -16.50 0.86
N TRP A 348 -9.10 -15.23 0.60
CA TRP A 348 -9.97 -14.42 -0.25
C TRP A 348 -10.17 -15.05 -1.64
N ALA A 349 -9.10 -15.48 -2.30
CA ALA A 349 -9.17 -16.11 -3.61
C ALA A 349 -10.06 -17.34 -3.62
N GLN A 350 -9.87 -18.24 -2.65
CA GLN A 350 -10.69 -19.45 -2.50
C GLN A 350 -12.15 -19.13 -2.24
N TRP A 351 -12.40 -18.17 -1.34
CA TRP A 351 -13.76 -17.76 -0.99
C TRP A 351 -14.49 -17.15 -2.19
N LYS A 352 -13.83 -16.26 -2.92
CA LYS A 352 -14.37 -15.60 -4.10
C LYS A 352 -14.77 -16.62 -5.17
N THR A 353 -13.91 -17.59 -5.48
CA THR A 353 -14.21 -18.69 -6.41
C THR A 353 -15.41 -19.50 -5.93
N HIS A 354 -15.48 -19.81 -4.63
CA HIS A 354 -16.59 -20.55 -4.05
C HIS A 354 -17.92 -19.80 -4.13
N VAL A 355 -17.92 -18.48 -3.95
CA VAL A 355 -19.13 -17.63 -4.04
C VAL A 355 -19.55 -17.42 -5.49
N ALA A 356 -18.62 -17.20 -6.42
CA ALA A 356 -18.90 -17.06 -7.84
C ALA A 356 -19.48 -18.34 -8.47
N GLY A 357 -19.17 -19.51 -7.91
CA GLY A 357 -19.73 -20.80 -8.34
C GLY A 357 -21.09 -21.18 -7.72
N ARG A 358 -21.66 -20.32 -6.87
CA ARG A 358 -23.03 -20.54 -6.35
C ARG A 358 -24.05 -19.93 -7.31
N PRO A 359 -25.08 -20.68 -7.73
CA PRO A 359 -26.13 -20.20 -8.61
C PRO A 359 -26.95 -19.06 -7.97
#